data_e45db3a2b7bb5bf2e674699323c09263
#
_entry.id   e45db3a2b7bb5bf2e674699323c09263
#
_cell.length_a   1.000
_cell.length_b   1.000
_cell.length_c   1.000
_cell.angle_alpha   90.00
_cell.angle_beta   90.00
_cell.angle_gamma   90.00
#
_symmetry.space_group_name_H-M   'P 1'
#
loop_
_entity.id
_entity.type
_entity.pdbx_description
1 polymer ?
#
loop_
_entity_poly.entity_id
_entity_poly.type
_entity_poly.pdbx_seq_one_letter_code
_entity_poly.pdbx_strand_id
1 'polypeptide(L)'
;MAHTAYLSVIGKKQGCISLGCNTKDSIGNKAQVSHSNEITVLACNFTLNKHGGPAEVVITKPIDKASPLLGNAFSKQEHLQCTINFFRTNEQGYNENFYTIELVDALITTLSFDQPNVLNSGDEDMSETLHLSYRDITWKHKIAGTEGYETWESNLG
;
A
#
# COMPACT_ATOMS: atom_id res chain seq x y z
N MET A 1 3.13 -10.21 -18.78
CA MET A 1 2.71 -10.81 -17.53
C MET A 1 2.40 -9.74 -16.50
N ALA A 2 1.24 -9.81 -15.93
CA ALA A 2 0.83 -8.81 -14.96
C ALA A 2 1.35 -9.18 -13.57
N HIS A 3 2.01 -8.23 -12.94
CA HIS A 3 2.29 -8.30 -11.51
C HIS A 3 1.18 -7.54 -10.79
N THR A 4 0.70 -8.08 -9.69
CA THR A 4 -0.32 -7.41 -8.88
C THR A 4 0.23 -7.16 -7.48
N ALA A 5 -0.32 -6.17 -6.81
CA ALA A 5 0.10 -5.85 -5.46
C ALA A 5 -1.11 -5.48 -4.61
N TYR A 6 -1.04 -5.85 -3.34
CA TYR A 6 -2.09 -5.59 -2.37
C TYR A 6 -1.49 -5.07 -1.08
N LEU A 7 -2.19 -4.14 -0.45
CA LEU A 7 -1.73 -3.46 0.75
C LEU A 7 -2.65 -3.79 1.93
N SER A 8 -2.07 -4.21 3.04
CA SER A 8 -2.78 -4.34 4.31
C SER A 8 -2.34 -3.21 5.23
N VAL A 9 -3.30 -2.56 5.89
CA VAL A 9 -3.03 -1.46 6.80
C VAL A 9 -3.71 -1.71 8.12
N ILE A 10 -2.93 -1.64 9.20
CA ILE A 10 -3.45 -1.73 10.56
C ILE A 10 -3.06 -0.44 11.28
N GLY A 11 -4.07 0.31 11.73
CA GLY A 11 -3.87 1.52 12.50
C GLY A 11 -3.79 1.22 13.98
N LYS A 12 -2.96 1.95 14.69
CA LYS A 12 -2.79 1.77 16.14
C LYS A 12 -4.10 2.00 16.90
N LYS A 13 -4.94 2.91 16.41
CA LYS A 13 -6.24 3.21 17.04
C LYS A 13 -7.41 2.64 16.28
N GLN A 14 -7.41 2.70 14.96
CA GLN A 14 -8.53 2.27 14.15
C GLN A 14 -8.58 0.77 13.92
N GLY A 15 -7.48 0.05 14.17
CA GLY A 15 -7.40 -1.37 13.88
C GLY A 15 -7.22 -1.63 12.39
N CYS A 16 -7.82 -2.70 11.87
CA CYS A 16 -7.64 -3.09 10.49
C CYS A 16 -8.36 -2.14 9.53
N ILE A 17 -7.63 -1.17 9.00
CA ILE A 17 -8.15 -0.17 8.08
C ILE A 17 -8.51 -0.80 6.73
N SER A 18 -7.76 -1.80 6.30
CA SER A 18 -7.98 -2.48 5.01
C SER A 18 -9.10 -3.53 5.04
N LEU A 19 -9.77 -3.71 6.18
CA LEU A 19 -10.83 -4.71 6.31
C LEU A 19 -11.97 -4.45 5.31
N GLY A 20 -12.27 -5.45 4.48
CA GLY A 20 -13.37 -5.37 3.53
C GLY A 20 -13.12 -4.45 2.34
N CYS A 21 -11.89 -4.00 2.10
CA CYS A 21 -11.60 -3.05 1.02
C CYS A 21 -11.77 -3.64 -0.37
N ASN A 22 -11.59 -4.95 -0.53
CA ASN A 22 -11.72 -5.61 -1.83
C ASN A 22 -13.04 -6.37 -1.88
N THR A 23 -14.12 -5.67 -1.62
CA THR A 23 -15.47 -6.22 -1.66
C THR A 23 -16.32 -5.41 -2.63
N LYS A 24 -17.45 -5.97 -3.03
CA LYS A 24 -18.36 -5.34 -3.97
C LYS A 24 -18.86 -3.99 -3.46
N ASP A 25 -19.11 -3.89 -2.17
CA ASP A 25 -19.57 -2.61 -1.57
C ASP A 25 -18.48 -1.54 -1.58
N SER A 26 -17.21 -1.96 -1.59
CA SER A 26 -16.08 -1.05 -1.54
C SER A 26 -15.69 -0.54 -2.94
N ILE A 27 -15.46 -1.44 -3.88
CA ILE A 27 -14.93 -1.08 -5.20
C ILE A 27 -15.72 -1.68 -6.37
N GLY A 28 -16.89 -2.24 -6.11
CA GLY A 28 -17.77 -2.72 -7.16
C GLY A 28 -17.24 -3.93 -7.90
N ASN A 29 -17.36 -3.91 -9.22
CA ASN A 29 -17.00 -5.05 -10.06
C ASN A 29 -15.50 -5.38 -10.08
N LYS A 30 -14.67 -4.49 -9.58
CA LYS A 30 -13.22 -4.69 -9.55
C LYS A 30 -12.73 -5.46 -8.32
N ALA A 31 -13.66 -5.89 -7.47
CA ALA A 31 -13.31 -6.59 -6.23
C ALA A 31 -12.64 -7.93 -6.53
N GLN A 32 -11.59 -8.22 -5.76
CA GLN A 32 -10.86 -9.48 -5.81
C GLN A 32 -11.18 -10.29 -4.56
N VAL A 33 -12.02 -11.30 -4.69
CA VAL A 33 -12.55 -12.07 -3.56
C VAL A 33 -11.45 -12.68 -2.70
N SER A 34 -10.37 -13.14 -3.32
CA SER A 34 -9.25 -13.76 -2.60
C SER A 34 -8.43 -12.75 -1.78
N HIS A 35 -8.67 -11.45 -1.98
CA HIS A 35 -7.96 -10.38 -1.29
C HIS A 35 -8.93 -9.42 -0.59
N SER A 36 -10.01 -9.97 -0.04
CA SER A 36 -11.12 -9.16 0.48
C SER A 36 -10.73 -8.13 1.54
N ASN A 37 -9.69 -8.41 2.32
CA ASN A 37 -9.23 -7.52 3.39
C ASN A 37 -7.94 -6.79 3.04
N GLU A 38 -7.67 -6.65 1.76
CA GLU A 38 -6.49 -5.96 1.27
C GLU A 38 -6.88 -4.87 0.27
N ILE A 39 -6.06 -3.83 0.22
CA ILE A 39 -6.26 -2.71 -0.69
C ILE A 39 -5.56 -3.03 -2.00
N THR A 40 -6.25 -2.86 -3.12
CA THR A 40 -5.64 -3.00 -4.44
C THR A 40 -4.63 -1.87 -4.65
N VAL A 41 -3.40 -2.21 -5.02
CA VAL A 41 -2.36 -1.23 -5.31
C VAL A 41 -2.24 -1.09 -6.82
N LEU A 42 -2.48 0.13 -7.33
CA LEU A 42 -2.36 0.42 -8.75
C LEU A 42 -0.93 0.73 -9.15
N ALA A 43 -0.19 1.38 -8.27
CA ALA A 43 1.21 1.71 -8.49
C ALA A 43 1.91 1.84 -7.15
N CYS A 44 3.16 1.42 -7.12
CA CYS A 44 3.99 1.52 -5.92
C CYS A 44 5.37 1.97 -6.34
N ASN A 45 5.90 2.99 -5.66
CA ASN A 45 7.21 3.53 -5.94
C ASN A 45 7.98 3.69 -4.64
N PHE A 46 9.24 3.33 -4.68
CA PHE A 46 10.10 3.38 -3.52
C PHE A 46 11.52 3.67 -3.96
N THR A 47 12.17 4.64 -3.33
CA THR A 47 13.53 5.03 -3.67
C THR A 47 14.35 5.23 -2.39
N LEU A 48 15.51 4.62 -2.32
CA LEU A 48 16.48 4.89 -1.26
C LEU A 48 17.52 5.87 -1.80
N ASN A 49 17.83 6.89 -1.00
CA ASN A 49 18.79 7.89 -1.40
C ASN A 49 19.85 8.03 -0.30
N LYS A 50 21.11 7.90 -0.68
CA LYS A 50 22.24 7.91 0.26
C LYS A 50 22.31 9.19 1.10
N HIS A 51 21.93 10.31 0.52
CA HIS A 51 22.07 11.63 1.16
C HIS A 51 20.75 12.25 1.60
N GLY A 52 19.64 11.59 1.30
CA GLY A 52 18.32 12.16 1.50
C GLY A 52 17.56 11.71 2.75
N GLY A 53 18.16 10.88 3.58
CA GLY A 53 17.46 10.29 4.72
C GLY A 53 16.49 9.20 4.31
N PRO A 54 15.55 8.81 5.18
CA PRO A 54 14.60 7.75 4.84
C PRO A 54 13.69 8.18 3.69
N ALA A 55 13.55 7.31 2.71
CA ALA A 55 12.69 7.54 1.57
C ALA A 55 11.23 7.25 1.94
N GLU A 56 10.33 7.81 1.17
CA GLU A 56 8.92 7.52 1.33
C GLU A 56 8.50 6.41 0.38
N VAL A 57 7.55 5.58 0.81
CA VAL A 57 6.88 4.63 -0.08
C VAL A 57 5.64 5.35 -0.62
N VAL A 58 5.51 5.41 -1.93
CA VAL A 58 4.40 6.08 -2.60
C VAL A 58 3.49 5.03 -3.20
N ILE A 59 2.22 5.02 -2.78
CA ILE A 59 1.25 4.04 -3.22
C ILE A 59 0.06 4.76 -3.85
N THR A 60 -0.30 4.33 -5.05
CA THR A 60 -1.53 4.78 -5.73
C THR A 60 -2.55 3.66 -5.64
N LYS A 61 -3.76 3.98 -5.24
CA LYS A 61 -4.82 3.01 -5.03
C LYS A 61 -6.17 3.58 -5.51
N PRO A 62 -7.13 2.72 -5.82
CA PRO A 62 -8.48 3.21 -6.12
C PRO A 62 -9.14 3.76 -4.86
N ILE A 63 -10.18 4.56 -5.04
CA ILE A 63 -11.02 4.98 -3.91
C ILE A 63 -11.78 3.75 -3.43
N ASP A 64 -11.69 3.46 -2.15
CA ASP A 64 -12.28 2.26 -1.56
C ASP A 64 -12.78 2.54 -0.14
N LYS A 65 -13.17 1.47 0.55
CA LYS A 65 -13.69 1.55 1.91
C LYS A 65 -12.67 2.13 2.89
N ALA A 66 -11.38 1.96 2.62
CA ALA A 66 -10.32 2.51 3.48
C ALA A 66 -10.12 4.01 3.29
N SER A 67 -10.58 4.59 2.20
CA SER A 67 -10.29 6.00 1.88
C SER A 67 -10.67 6.97 3.00
N PRO A 68 -11.87 6.90 3.60
CA PRO A 68 -12.19 7.78 4.73
C PRO A 68 -11.33 7.52 5.96
N LEU A 69 -11.01 6.25 6.21
CA LEU A 69 -10.20 5.87 7.38
C LEU A 69 -8.76 6.33 7.24
N LEU A 70 -8.22 6.30 6.04
CA LEU A 70 -6.89 6.83 5.76
C LEU A 70 -6.84 8.34 5.91
N GLY A 71 -7.93 9.03 5.53
CA GLY A 71 -8.06 10.46 5.78
C GLY A 71 -7.99 10.78 7.26
N ASN A 72 -8.67 10.01 8.09
CA ASN A 72 -8.59 10.16 9.55
C ASN A 72 -7.18 9.87 10.08
N ALA A 73 -6.55 8.82 9.57
CA ALA A 73 -5.19 8.47 9.96
C ALA A 73 -4.22 9.61 9.65
N PHE A 74 -4.37 10.23 8.49
CA PHE A 74 -3.55 11.39 8.13
C PHE A 74 -3.78 12.57 9.06
N SER A 75 -5.05 12.93 9.28
CA SER A 75 -5.40 14.09 10.10
C SER A 75 -4.91 13.96 11.52
N LYS A 76 -4.96 12.76 12.07
CA LYS A 76 -4.56 12.50 13.45
C LYS A 76 -3.14 11.97 13.58
N GLN A 77 -2.44 11.85 12.47
CA GLN A 77 -1.08 11.27 12.42
C GLN A 77 -1.01 9.94 13.17
N GLU A 78 -1.95 9.08 12.85
CA GLU A 78 -2.02 7.76 13.44
C GLU A 78 -0.89 6.88 12.93
N HIS A 79 -0.22 6.18 13.84
CA HIS A 79 0.83 5.22 13.46
C HIS A 79 0.21 3.98 12.84
N LEU A 80 0.79 3.56 11.72
CA LEU A 80 0.26 2.46 10.91
C LEU A 80 1.29 1.36 10.77
N GLN A 81 0.81 0.14 10.66
CA GLN A 81 1.59 -1.00 10.23
C GLN A 81 1.10 -1.38 8.85
N CYS A 82 1.99 -1.36 7.86
CA CYS A 82 1.63 -1.58 6.47
C CYS A 82 2.39 -2.79 5.92
N THR A 83 1.70 -3.63 5.17
CA THR A 83 2.30 -4.77 4.49
C THR A 83 1.88 -4.71 3.03
N ILE A 84 2.86 -4.68 2.13
CA ILE A 84 2.60 -4.67 0.69
C ILE A 84 3.06 -6.01 0.14
N ASN A 85 2.12 -6.78 -0.38
CA ASN A 85 2.38 -8.10 -0.96
C ASN A 85 2.33 -7.99 -2.47
N PHE A 86 3.42 -8.42 -3.12
CA PHE A 86 3.54 -8.42 -4.58
C PHE A 86 3.41 -9.84 -5.08
N PHE A 87 2.59 -10.02 -6.11
CA PHE A 87 2.26 -11.32 -6.68
C PHE A 87 2.70 -11.40 -8.13
N ARG A 88 3.06 -12.59 -8.55
CA ARG A 88 3.35 -12.90 -9.96
C ARG A 88 2.76 -14.28 -10.27
N THR A 89 2.57 -14.55 -11.56
CA THR A 89 2.12 -15.86 -12.00
C THR A 89 3.32 -16.80 -12.06
N ASN A 90 3.22 -17.95 -11.40
CA ASN A 90 4.30 -18.95 -11.41
C ASN A 90 4.20 -19.86 -12.66
N GLU A 91 5.12 -20.81 -12.77
CA GLU A 91 5.19 -21.71 -13.94
C GLU A 91 3.94 -22.57 -14.09
N GLN A 92 3.23 -22.85 -13.00
CA GLN A 92 2.01 -23.64 -13.04
C GLN A 92 0.75 -22.80 -13.30
N GLY A 93 0.92 -21.49 -13.47
CA GLY A 93 -0.19 -20.58 -13.75
C GLY A 93 -0.91 -20.04 -12.53
N TYR A 94 -0.41 -20.29 -11.32
CA TYR A 94 -0.99 -19.76 -10.09
C TYR A 94 -0.29 -18.45 -9.68
N ASN A 95 -1.05 -17.56 -9.05
CA ASN A 95 -0.46 -16.37 -8.45
C ASN A 95 0.28 -16.74 -7.18
N GLU A 96 1.54 -16.29 -7.08
CA GLU A 96 2.33 -16.50 -5.87
C GLU A 96 2.82 -15.18 -5.32
N ASN A 97 2.78 -15.05 -4.00
CA ASN A 97 3.36 -13.91 -3.30
C ASN A 97 4.88 -14.10 -3.29
N PHE A 98 5.59 -13.37 -4.14
CA PHE A 98 7.04 -13.55 -4.26
C PHE A 98 7.86 -12.50 -3.52
N TYR A 99 7.25 -11.34 -3.22
CA TYR A 99 7.96 -10.25 -2.59
C TYR A 99 7.04 -9.51 -1.64
N THR A 100 7.55 -9.08 -0.50
CA THR A 100 6.78 -8.35 0.50
C THR A 100 7.61 -7.22 1.07
N ILE A 101 6.98 -6.06 1.26
CA ILE A 101 7.56 -4.93 1.98
C ILE A 101 6.69 -4.70 3.22
N GLU A 102 7.33 -4.68 4.40
CA GLU A 102 6.65 -4.39 5.66
C GLU A 102 7.15 -3.07 6.23
N LEU A 103 6.22 -2.21 6.62
CA LEU A 103 6.52 -0.91 7.24
C LEU A 103 5.97 -0.89 8.66
N VAL A 104 6.81 -0.50 9.61
CA VAL A 104 6.41 -0.39 11.02
C VAL A 104 6.49 1.08 11.42
N ASP A 105 5.52 1.51 12.20
CA ASP A 105 5.35 2.91 12.62
C ASP A 105 5.38 3.85 11.41
N ALA A 106 4.52 3.55 10.45
CA ALA A 106 4.37 4.37 9.27
C ALA A 106 3.40 5.51 9.54
N LEU A 107 3.64 6.63 8.89
CA LEU A 107 2.77 7.81 8.95
C LEU A 107 2.50 8.26 7.52
N ILE A 108 1.27 8.69 7.29
CA ILE A 108 0.92 9.29 5.99
C ILE A 108 1.42 10.73 6.01
N THR A 109 2.34 11.06 5.13
CA THR A 109 2.88 12.41 5.02
C THR A 109 2.14 13.24 3.99
N THR A 110 1.59 12.60 2.97
CA THR A 110 0.81 13.26 1.93
C THR A 110 -0.31 12.33 1.48
N LEU A 111 -1.50 12.88 1.33
CA LEU A 111 -2.66 12.15 0.82
C LEU A 111 -3.27 12.99 -0.28
N SER A 112 -3.24 12.50 -1.52
CA SER A 112 -3.77 13.20 -2.69
C SER A 112 -4.92 12.42 -3.30
N PHE A 113 -5.93 13.14 -3.70
CA PHE A 113 -7.12 12.59 -4.36
C PHE A 113 -7.14 13.06 -5.81
N ASP A 114 -7.46 12.17 -6.72
CA ASP A 114 -7.54 12.51 -8.14
C ASP A 114 -8.80 11.94 -8.79
N GLN A 115 -9.56 12.83 -9.41
CA GLN A 115 -10.63 12.44 -10.32
C GLN A 115 -10.23 12.90 -11.71
N PRO A 116 -9.97 11.97 -12.66
CA PRO A 116 -9.59 12.37 -14.00
C PRO A 116 -10.69 13.16 -14.70
N ASN A 117 -10.29 13.97 -15.70
CA ASN A 117 -11.24 14.70 -16.50
C ASN A 117 -12.06 13.71 -17.33
N VAL A 118 -13.34 13.59 -17.06
CA VAL A 118 -14.20 12.59 -17.69
C VAL A 118 -14.37 12.80 -19.19
N LEU A 119 -14.09 14.00 -19.70
CA LEU A 119 -14.17 14.28 -21.14
C LEU A 119 -12.92 13.81 -21.89
N ASN A 120 -11.77 13.81 -21.21
CA ASN A 120 -10.49 13.46 -21.82
C ASN A 120 -10.00 12.06 -21.45
N SER A 121 -10.44 11.53 -20.31
CA SER A 121 -9.94 10.28 -19.74
C SER A 121 -11.09 9.46 -19.16
N GLY A 122 -12.13 9.23 -19.97
CA GLY A 122 -13.36 8.59 -19.52
C GLY A 122 -13.19 7.16 -18.99
N ASP A 123 -12.10 6.48 -19.33
CA ASP A 123 -11.84 5.12 -18.89
C ASP A 123 -11.06 5.05 -17.57
N GLU A 124 -10.58 6.17 -17.06
CA GLU A 124 -9.81 6.19 -15.82
C GLU A 124 -10.74 6.39 -14.62
N ASP A 125 -10.51 5.60 -13.59
CA ASP A 125 -11.25 5.72 -12.34
C ASP A 125 -10.60 6.74 -11.42
N MET A 126 -11.37 7.16 -10.42
CA MET A 126 -10.85 7.97 -9.33
C MET A 126 -9.79 7.18 -8.56
N SER A 127 -8.76 7.86 -8.12
CA SER A 127 -7.69 7.25 -7.35
C SER A 127 -7.19 8.19 -6.27
N GLU A 128 -6.42 7.63 -5.35
CA GLU A 128 -5.70 8.44 -4.36
C GLU A 128 -4.27 7.94 -4.24
N THR A 129 -3.38 8.83 -3.82
CA THR A 129 -1.97 8.53 -3.67
C THR A 129 -1.56 8.82 -2.23
N LEU A 130 -0.91 7.84 -1.60
CA LEU A 130 -0.39 7.94 -0.25
C LEU A 130 1.12 8.02 -0.28
N HIS A 131 1.69 8.96 0.47
CA HIS A 131 3.12 8.97 0.76
C HIS A 131 3.28 8.50 2.20
N LEU A 132 4.02 7.41 2.40
CA LEU A 132 4.21 6.81 3.72
C LEU A 132 5.67 6.95 4.14
N SER A 133 5.90 7.64 5.26
CA SER A 133 7.17 7.56 5.96
C SER A 133 7.09 6.37 6.93
N TYR A 134 8.23 5.94 7.44
CA TYR A 134 8.26 4.76 8.31
C TYR A 134 9.47 4.83 9.24
N ARG A 135 9.36 4.14 10.37
CA ARG A 135 10.50 3.94 11.25
C ARG A 135 11.32 2.73 10.80
N ASP A 136 10.63 1.60 10.55
CA ASP A 136 11.28 0.36 10.16
C ASP A 136 10.72 -0.13 8.84
N ILE A 137 11.61 -0.71 8.02
CA ILE A 137 11.23 -1.34 6.77
C ILE A 137 11.90 -2.70 6.66
N THR A 138 11.17 -3.69 6.18
CA THR A 138 11.67 -5.04 5.92
C THR A 138 11.32 -5.40 4.49
N TRP A 139 12.30 -5.89 3.75
CA TRP A 139 12.11 -6.41 2.38
C TRP A 139 12.31 -7.91 2.43
N LYS A 140 11.36 -8.67 1.86
CA LYS A 140 11.44 -10.13 1.84
C LYS A 140 11.20 -10.66 0.44
N HIS A 141 12.15 -11.43 -0.09
CA HIS A 141 11.91 -12.22 -1.28
C HIS A 141 11.48 -13.61 -0.80
N LYS A 142 10.19 -13.89 -0.87
CA LYS A 142 9.63 -15.07 -0.20
C LYS A 142 9.99 -16.38 -0.88
N ILE A 143 10.17 -16.35 -2.19
CA ILE A 143 10.48 -17.56 -2.95
C ILE A 143 11.96 -17.92 -2.83
N ALA A 144 12.84 -16.93 -2.94
CA ALA A 144 14.29 -17.16 -2.82
C ALA A 144 14.78 -17.22 -1.37
N GLY A 145 13.96 -16.79 -0.42
CA GLY A 145 14.30 -16.87 1.00
C GLY A 145 15.30 -15.85 1.49
N THR A 146 15.36 -14.67 0.85
CA THR A 146 16.23 -13.59 1.31
C THR A 146 15.42 -12.51 2.01
N GLU A 147 16.09 -11.78 2.92
CA GLU A 147 15.42 -10.75 3.71
C GLU A 147 16.40 -9.64 4.06
N GLY A 148 15.94 -8.40 4.01
CA GLY A 148 16.69 -7.24 4.43
C GLY A 148 15.86 -6.40 5.38
N TYR A 149 16.51 -5.69 6.28
CA TYR A 149 15.84 -4.88 7.31
C TYR A 149 16.63 -3.60 7.54
N GLU A 150 15.92 -2.49 7.76
CA GLU A 150 16.52 -1.21 8.10
C GLU A 150 15.64 -0.45 9.07
N THR A 151 16.26 0.29 9.98
CA THR A 151 15.54 1.15 10.91
C THR A 151 16.12 2.55 10.86
N TRP A 152 15.23 3.55 10.94
CA TRP A 152 15.62 4.95 10.96
C TRP A 152 15.49 5.56 12.36
N GLU A 153 15.20 4.74 13.36
CA GLU A 153 14.98 5.20 14.72
C GLU A 153 16.15 5.98 15.27
N SER A 154 17.37 5.52 15.00
CA SER A 154 18.58 6.19 15.47
C SER A 154 18.82 7.55 14.80
N ASN A 155 18.15 7.79 13.68
CA ASN A 155 18.29 9.04 12.92
C ASN A 155 17.21 10.05 13.26
N LEU A 156 16.23 9.68 14.09
CA LEU A 156 15.12 10.52 14.45
C LEU A 156 15.35 11.28 15.77
N GLY A 157 16.42 10.93 16.44
CA GLY A 157 16.75 11.47 17.74
C GLY A 157 17.30 12.88 17.78
#